data_d6bb3899a0fdf2dfc916e4846ea4a832
#
_entry.id   d6bb3899a0fdf2dfc916e4846ea4a832
#
_cell.length_a   1.000
_cell.length_b   1.000
_cell.length_c   1.000
_cell.angle_alpha   90.00
_cell.angle_beta   90.00
_cell.angle_gamma   90.00
#
_symmetry.space_group_name_H-M   'P 1'
#
loop_
_entity.id
_entity.type
_entity.pdbx_description
1 polymer ?
#
loop_
_entity_poly.entity_id
_entity_poly.type
_entity_poly.pdbx_seq_one_letter_code
_entity_poly.pdbx_strand_id
1 'polypeptide(L)'
;MKMIYTRTIGVHDNKLGEAMEIAKEQAAISKEHAGYDIHVSFQIGGNPRTIRWTHIGDMMTGEAMELDAKISADPRMIESMKKMEGVFLEGSIQDEMRVVFN
;
A
#
# COMPACT_ATOMS: atom_id res chain seq x y z
N MET A 1 16.33 -10.31 -9.76
CA MET A 1 15.02 -10.52 -10.38
C MET A 1 14.06 -9.46 -9.86
N LYS A 2 13.48 -8.69 -10.76
CA LYS A 2 12.52 -7.66 -10.39
C LYS A 2 11.12 -8.21 -10.20
N MET A 3 10.45 -7.74 -9.18
CA MET A 3 9.07 -8.09 -8.88
C MET A 3 8.22 -6.83 -8.79
N ILE A 4 6.98 -6.95 -9.21
CA ILE A 4 5.96 -5.91 -9.01
C ILE A 4 5.00 -6.45 -7.96
N TYR A 5 4.95 -5.77 -6.84
CA TYR A 5 4.02 -6.08 -5.76
C TYR A 5 2.94 -5.02 -5.72
N THR A 6 1.69 -5.44 -5.73
CA THR A 6 0.57 -4.52 -5.61
C THR A 6 -0.41 -4.99 -4.54
N ARG A 7 -0.97 -4.03 -3.83
CA ARG A 7 -2.12 -4.24 -2.96
C ARG A 7 -3.21 -3.29 -3.41
N THR A 8 -4.40 -3.81 -3.66
CA THR A 8 -5.56 -3.00 -4.04
C THR A 8 -6.64 -3.20 -2.99
N ILE A 9 -7.21 -2.10 -2.51
CA ILE A 9 -8.27 -2.12 -1.50
C ILE A 9 -9.41 -1.23 -1.98
N GLY A 10 -10.65 -1.73 -1.85
CA GLY A 10 -11.84 -0.96 -2.15
C GLY A 10 -12.09 0.14 -1.13
N VAL A 11 -12.78 1.18 -1.53
CA VAL A 11 -13.05 2.38 -0.74
C VAL A 11 -14.55 2.59 -0.61
N HIS A 12 -15.02 2.98 0.56
CA HIS A 12 -16.42 3.34 0.78
C HIS A 12 -16.83 4.56 -0.03
N ASP A 13 -18.11 4.69 -0.33
CA ASP A 13 -18.68 5.83 -1.02
C ASP A 13 -18.31 7.14 -0.33
N ASN A 14 -17.91 8.14 -1.12
CA ASN A 14 -17.55 9.47 -0.65
C ASN A 14 -16.31 9.52 0.26
N LYS A 15 -15.49 8.46 0.27
CA LYS A 15 -14.29 8.37 1.11
C LYS A 15 -12.99 8.36 0.32
N LEU A 16 -13.04 8.53 -1.01
CA LEU A 16 -11.84 8.45 -1.84
C LEU A 16 -10.77 9.46 -1.43
N GLY A 17 -11.17 10.70 -1.14
CA GLY A 17 -10.24 11.74 -0.71
C GLY A 17 -9.51 11.38 0.57
N GLU A 18 -10.24 10.90 1.59
CA GLU A 18 -9.65 10.43 2.84
C GLU A 18 -8.75 9.22 2.61
N ALA A 19 -9.18 8.29 1.77
CA ALA A 19 -8.39 7.11 1.42
C ALA A 19 -7.06 7.49 0.76
N MET A 20 -7.08 8.45 -0.14
CA MET A 20 -5.87 8.96 -0.80
C MET A 20 -4.88 9.55 0.20
N GLU A 21 -5.35 10.33 1.16
CA GLU A 21 -4.49 10.93 2.19
C GLU A 21 -3.88 9.86 3.10
N ILE A 22 -4.66 8.87 3.51
CA ILE A 22 -4.17 7.75 4.31
C ILE A 22 -3.09 6.98 3.54
N ALA A 23 -3.33 6.69 2.27
CA ALA A 23 -2.38 5.95 1.43
C ALA A 23 -1.06 6.70 1.25
N LYS A 24 -1.12 8.02 1.03
CA LYS A 24 0.08 8.86 0.93
C LYS A 24 0.89 8.85 2.22
N GLU A 25 0.23 8.96 3.37
CA GLU A 25 0.87 8.91 4.68
C GLU A 25 1.61 7.59 4.88
N GLN A 26 0.95 6.47 4.59
CA GLN A 26 1.54 5.14 4.71
C GLN A 26 2.74 4.96 3.79
N ALA A 27 2.65 5.44 2.55
CA ALA A 27 3.76 5.38 1.59
C ALA A 27 4.96 6.22 2.08
N ALA A 28 4.71 7.39 2.65
CA ALA A 28 5.76 8.26 3.18
C ALA A 28 6.47 7.62 4.38
N ILE A 29 5.73 7.03 5.31
CA ILE A 29 6.30 6.32 6.47
C ILE A 29 7.15 5.15 6.00
N SER A 30 6.66 4.37 5.05
CA SER A 30 7.41 3.25 4.48
C SER A 30 8.71 3.70 3.83
N LYS A 31 8.70 4.83 3.12
CA LYS A 31 9.90 5.38 2.49
C LYS A 31 10.95 5.81 3.51
N GLU A 32 10.55 6.38 4.63
CA GLU A 32 11.48 6.75 5.70
C GLU A 32 12.25 5.54 6.23
N HIS A 33 11.58 4.40 6.40
CA HIS A 33 12.21 3.18 6.89
C HIS A 33 13.03 2.45 5.83
N ALA A 34 12.50 2.36 4.63
CA ALA A 34 12.99 1.46 3.59
C ALA A 34 13.82 2.14 2.50
N GLY A 35 13.63 3.43 2.30
CA GLY A 35 14.30 4.17 1.24
C GLY A 35 13.79 3.90 -0.17
N TYR A 36 12.77 3.06 -0.33
CA TYR A 36 12.16 2.79 -1.62
C TYR A 36 10.79 3.46 -1.76
N ASP A 37 10.38 3.69 -3.00
CA ASP A 37 9.10 4.33 -3.29
C ASP A 37 7.97 3.30 -3.32
N ILE A 38 6.85 3.66 -2.69
CA ILE A 38 5.57 3.00 -2.90
C ILE A 38 4.70 4.00 -3.65
N HIS A 39 4.27 3.64 -4.84
CA HIS A 39 3.37 4.46 -5.64
C HIS A 39 1.94 4.17 -5.22
N VAL A 40 1.20 5.20 -4.85
CA VAL A 40 -0.23 5.07 -4.55
C VAL A 40 -1.03 5.66 -5.69
N SER A 41 -2.08 4.96 -6.09
CA SER A 41 -2.87 5.32 -7.26
C SER A 41 -4.34 4.99 -7.06
N PHE A 42 -5.21 5.67 -7.80
CA PHE A 42 -6.62 5.30 -7.91
C PHE A 42 -6.97 5.01 -9.37
N GLN A 43 -8.03 4.26 -9.56
CA GLN A 43 -8.40 3.78 -10.89
C GLN A 43 -9.29 4.80 -11.59
N ILE A 44 -8.93 5.19 -12.80
CA ILE A 44 -9.73 6.10 -13.63
C ILE A 44 -10.70 5.32 -14.51
N GLY A 45 -10.21 4.27 -15.16
CA GLY A 45 -11.04 3.37 -15.95
C GLY A 45 -11.45 2.15 -15.16
N GLY A 46 -12.72 1.81 -15.12
CA GLY A 46 -13.25 0.73 -14.30
C GLY A 46 -13.81 1.24 -12.98
N ASN A 47 -13.46 0.62 -11.87
CA ASN A 47 -13.96 1.01 -10.53
C ASN A 47 -13.09 2.12 -9.92
N PRO A 48 -13.56 3.38 -9.85
CA PRO A 48 -12.78 4.50 -9.31
C PRO A 48 -12.66 4.48 -7.77
N ARG A 49 -13.36 3.58 -7.09
CA ARG A 49 -13.35 3.47 -5.63
C ARG A 49 -12.40 2.39 -5.16
N THR A 50 -11.16 2.46 -5.64
CA THR A 50 -10.08 1.58 -5.21
C THR A 50 -8.80 2.40 -5.07
N ILE A 51 -7.98 2.02 -4.10
CA ILE A 51 -6.62 2.53 -3.96
C ILE A 51 -5.67 1.36 -4.19
N ARG A 52 -4.60 1.63 -4.91
CA ARG A 52 -3.54 0.65 -5.14
C ARG A 52 -2.21 1.19 -4.65
N TRP A 53 -1.53 0.37 -3.85
CA TRP A 53 -0.13 0.58 -3.48
C TRP A 53 0.71 -0.32 -4.40
N THR A 54 1.72 0.26 -5.04
CA THR A 54 2.61 -0.46 -5.96
C THR A 54 4.05 -0.28 -5.54
N HIS A 55 4.76 -1.39 -5.39
CA HIS A 55 6.20 -1.40 -5.16
C HIS A 55 6.86 -2.27 -6.23
N ILE A 56 7.93 -1.73 -6.84
CA ILE A 56 8.75 -2.45 -7.82
C ILE A 56 10.15 -2.58 -7.23
N GLY A 57 10.63 -3.79 -7.09
CA GLY A 57 11.93 -4.03 -6.48
C GLY A 57 12.39 -5.47 -6.62
N ASP A 58 13.46 -5.79 -5.92
CA ASP A 58 13.99 -7.14 -5.90
C ASP A 58 13.11 -8.07 -5.06
N MET A 59 13.29 -9.37 -5.27
CA MET A 59 12.56 -10.39 -4.52
C MET A 59 12.74 -10.19 -3.02
N MET A 60 11.66 -10.43 -2.27
CA MET A 60 11.65 -10.34 -0.81
C MET A 60 12.76 -11.22 -0.20
N THR A 61 13.56 -10.59 0.64
CA THR A 61 14.61 -11.25 1.42
C THR A 61 14.26 -11.22 2.90
N GLY A 62 15.04 -11.91 3.73
CA GLY A 62 14.88 -11.83 5.19
C GLY A 62 15.01 -10.40 5.71
N GLU A 63 15.91 -9.60 5.13
CA GLU A 63 16.06 -8.19 5.46
C GLU A 63 14.81 -7.39 5.13
N ALA A 64 14.18 -7.66 3.99
CA ALA A 64 12.94 -6.99 3.60
C ALA A 64 11.80 -7.33 4.56
N MET A 65 11.72 -8.56 5.03
CA MET A 65 10.72 -8.97 6.01
C MET A 65 10.93 -8.29 7.37
N GLU A 66 12.19 -8.16 7.82
CA GLU A 66 12.52 -7.43 9.05
C GLU A 66 12.15 -5.95 8.93
N LEU A 67 12.37 -5.36 7.77
CA LEU A 67 12.03 -3.98 7.49
C LEU A 67 10.51 -3.76 7.51
N ASP A 68 9.76 -4.68 6.91
CA ASP A 68 8.30 -4.66 6.96
C ASP A 68 7.77 -4.72 8.40
N ALA A 69 8.39 -5.54 9.24
CA ALA A 69 8.04 -5.62 10.65
C ALA A 69 8.28 -4.29 11.37
N LYS A 70 9.38 -3.61 11.07
CA LYS A 70 9.69 -2.29 11.63
C LYS A 70 8.70 -1.23 11.19
N ILE A 71 8.32 -1.24 9.92
CA ILE A 71 7.31 -0.31 9.38
C ILE A 71 5.98 -0.53 10.10
N SER A 72 5.55 -1.76 10.23
CA SER A 72 4.27 -2.10 10.87
C SER A 72 4.26 -1.78 12.37
N ALA A 73 5.41 -1.73 13.01
CA ALA A 73 5.55 -1.39 14.43
C ALA A 73 5.67 0.13 14.67
N ASP A 74 5.87 0.93 13.63
CA ASP A 74 5.95 2.39 13.78
C ASP A 74 4.61 2.92 14.30
N PRO A 75 4.59 3.69 15.41
CA PRO A 75 3.34 4.23 15.96
C PRO A 75 2.52 5.05 14.97
N ARG A 76 3.19 5.74 14.04
CA ARG A 76 2.49 6.51 12.99
C ARG A 76 1.78 5.59 12.01
N MET A 77 2.39 4.43 11.69
CA MET A 77 1.76 3.43 10.82
C MET A 77 0.56 2.80 11.52
N ILE A 78 0.69 2.47 12.80
CA ILE A 78 -0.40 1.92 13.60
C ILE A 78 -1.59 2.89 13.62
N GLU A 79 -1.35 4.18 13.85
CA GLU A 79 -2.40 5.20 13.83
C GLU A 79 -3.01 5.35 12.44
N SER A 80 -2.19 5.34 11.39
CA SER A 80 -2.67 5.42 10.02
C SER A 80 -3.56 4.23 9.65
N MET A 81 -3.19 3.04 10.09
CA MET A 81 -4.00 1.83 9.85
C MET A 81 -5.34 1.89 10.57
N LYS A 82 -5.41 2.49 11.77
CA LYS A 82 -6.67 2.70 12.47
C LYS A 82 -7.61 3.62 11.70
N LYS A 83 -7.08 4.62 11.00
CA LYS A 83 -7.87 5.54 10.18
C LYS A 83 -8.54 4.85 8.99
N MET A 84 -8.09 3.65 8.63
CA MET A 84 -8.66 2.89 7.51
C MET A 84 -10.09 2.40 7.79
N GLU A 85 -10.44 2.23 9.07
CA GLU A 85 -11.78 1.80 9.46
C GLU A 85 -12.83 2.81 9.00
N GLY A 86 -13.87 2.32 8.33
CA GLY A 86 -14.94 3.16 7.79
C GLY A 86 -14.56 3.94 6.51
N VAL A 87 -13.32 3.85 6.07
CA VAL A 87 -12.82 4.47 4.83
C VAL A 87 -12.59 3.40 3.77
N PHE A 88 -11.89 2.33 4.12
CA PHE A 88 -11.63 1.20 3.22
C PHE A 88 -12.62 0.07 3.50
N LEU A 89 -12.99 -0.66 2.44
CA LEU A 89 -13.90 -1.79 2.54
C LEU A 89 -13.18 -3.00 3.14
N GLU A 90 -13.70 -3.52 4.25
CA GLU A 90 -13.17 -4.74 4.86
C GLU A 90 -13.33 -5.92 3.90
N GLY A 91 -12.33 -6.79 3.89
CA GLY A 91 -12.35 -8.00 3.08
C GLY A 91 -12.14 -7.78 1.58
N SER A 92 -11.87 -6.54 1.15
CA SER A 92 -11.64 -6.21 -0.26
C SER A 92 -10.18 -6.20 -0.67
N ILE A 93 -9.27 -6.58 0.22
CA ILE A 93 -7.83 -6.58 -0.07
C ILE A 93 -7.51 -7.62 -1.14
N GLN A 94 -6.81 -7.17 -2.19
CA GLN A 94 -6.31 -8.04 -3.24
C GLN A 94 -4.82 -7.77 -3.42
N ASP A 95 -4.00 -8.76 -3.10
CA ASP A 95 -2.56 -8.70 -3.27
C ASP A 95 -2.15 -9.47 -4.52
N GLU A 96 -1.19 -8.92 -5.26
CA GLU A 96 -0.67 -9.54 -6.45
C GLU A 96 0.85 -9.34 -6.52
N MET A 97 1.56 -10.40 -6.85
CA MET A 97 3.00 -10.36 -7.11
C MET A 97 3.28 -10.87 -8.50
N ARG A 98 4.01 -10.09 -9.28
CA ARG A 98 4.43 -10.46 -10.62
C ARG A 98 5.93 -10.38 -10.75
N VAL A 99 6.52 -11.28 -11.52
CA VAL A 99 7.94 -11.26 -11.87
C VAL A 99 8.08 -10.59 -13.22
N VAL A 100 9.00 -9.62 -13.30
CA VAL A 100 9.34 -9.00 -14.58
C VAL A 100 10.31 -9.93 -15.30
N PHE A 101 9.99 -10.29 -16.53
CA PHE A 101 10.78 -11.27 -17.28
C PHE A 101 11.44 -10.73 -18.56
N ASN A 102 11.41 -9.43 -18.75
CA ASN A 102 12.05 -8.78 -19.91
C ASN A 102 13.16 -7.82 -19.54
#